data_d6746b9f8e77cadcc32edf43f15b06d2
#
_entry.id   d6746b9f8e77cadcc32edf43f15b06d2
#
_cell.length_a   1.000
_cell.length_b   1.000
_cell.length_c   1.000
_cell.angle_alpha   90.00
_cell.angle_beta   90.00
_cell.angle_gamma   90.00
#
_symmetry.space_group_name_H-M   'P 1'
#
loop_
_entity.id
_entity.type
_entity.pdbx_description
1 polymer ?
#
loop_
_entity_poly.entity_id
_entity_poly.type
_entity_poly.pdbx_seq_one_letter_code
_entity_poly.pdbx_strand_id
1 'polypeptide(L)'
;MGRLIYLTPTALDGFIGDGDYSWSAPYAEEIMAALTVGLAEVGTYLYGRRMYETMAVWETDPAWAEQSPEDAKFASTWQAADKVVFSSTLGQVHTRRTRLERQLDAQVVAEIKAKSRGDVTISGPTLAAEALRLDLVDVVELLWCPVLLGGGIPVLSAGVRRDLGLRSERRFGNGVVQATYEVIGQVQP
;
A
#
# COMPACT_ATOMS: atom_id res chain seq x y z
N MET A 1 6.91 10.86 14.63
CA MET A 1 7.29 9.56 14.04
C MET A 1 6.12 9.11 13.19
N GLY A 2 6.33 8.83 11.92
CA GLY A 2 5.27 8.40 11.00
C GLY A 2 4.71 7.03 11.37
N ARG A 3 3.43 6.80 11.09
CA ARG A 3 2.79 5.47 11.23
C ARG A 3 3.09 4.65 9.99
N LEU A 4 3.17 3.31 10.13
CA LEU A 4 3.22 2.39 9.00
C LEU A 4 1.80 1.93 8.67
N ILE A 5 1.34 2.28 7.48
CA ILE A 5 -0.02 2.02 7.00
C ILE A 5 0.05 0.96 5.90
N TYR A 6 -0.62 -0.17 6.09
CA TYR A 6 -0.86 -1.13 5.01
C TYR A 6 -2.11 -0.72 4.25
N LEU A 7 -1.92 -0.10 3.08
CA LEU A 7 -2.99 0.38 2.20
C LEU A 7 -3.06 -0.49 0.95
N THR A 8 -4.23 -1.07 0.67
CA THR A 8 -4.44 -1.87 -0.55
C THR A 8 -5.93 -2.05 -0.88
N PRO A 9 -6.30 -2.10 -2.18
CA PRO A 9 -7.61 -2.60 -2.60
C PRO A 9 -7.68 -4.12 -2.40
N THR A 10 -8.89 -4.62 -2.19
CA THR A 10 -9.16 -6.05 -2.08
C THR A 10 -10.56 -6.37 -2.62
N ALA A 11 -10.74 -7.55 -3.19
CA ALA A 11 -12.06 -8.09 -3.47
C ALA A 11 -12.80 -8.41 -2.16
N LEU A 12 -14.13 -8.54 -2.23
CA LEU A 12 -14.97 -8.80 -1.04
C LEU A 12 -14.63 -10.16 -0.38
N ASP A 13 -14.11 -11.12 -1.13
CA ASP A 13 -13.63 -12.41 -0.64
C ASP A 13 -12.17 -12.40 -0.15
N GLY A 14 -11.55 -11.22 -0.04
CA GLY A 14 -10.24 -11.04 0.57
C GLY A 14 -9.04 -11.34 -0.31
N PHE A 15 -9.21 -11.35 -1.63
CA PHE A 15 -8.11 -11.49 -2.58
C PHE A 15 -7.78 -10.17 -3.27
N ILE A 16 -6.51 -9.97 -3.64
CA ILE A 16 -6.01 -8.77 -4.34
C ILE A 16 -5.61 -9.04 -5.78
N GLY A 17 -5.87 -10.22 -6.29
CA GLY A 17 -5.59 -10.65 -7.66
C GLY A 17 -5.81 -12.14 -7.81
N ASP A 18 -6.03 -12.54 -9.04
CA ASP A 18 -6.30 -13.92 -9.46
C ASP A 18 -5.03 -14.78 -9.65
N GLY A 19 -3.87 -14.26 -9.26
CA GLY A 19 -2.57 -14.90 -9.49
C GLY A 19 -1.85 -14.38 -10.73
N ASP A 20 -2.58 -14.03 -11.78
CA ASP A 20 -2.03 -13.49 -13.03
C ASP A 20 -2.05 -11.94 -13.06
N TYR A 21 -2.53 -11.32 -11.97
CA TYR A 21 -2.69 -9.85 -11.84
C TYR A 21 -3.58 -9.23 -12.93
N SER A 22 -4.50 -9.98 -13.50
CA SER A 22 -5.44 -9.50 -14.52
C SER A 22 -6.53 -8.61 -13.93
N TRP A 23 -6.84 -8.78 -12.63
CA TRP A 23 -7.82 -7.95 -11.94
C TRP A 23 -7.22 -6.59 -11.55
N SER A 24 -7.93 -5.55 -11.91
CA SER A 24 -7.63 -4.17 -11.49
C SER A 24 -8.77 -3.65 -10.62
N ALA A 25 -8.42 -3.00 -9.52
CA ALA A 25 -9.41 -2.34 -8.67
C ALA A 25 -10.15 -1.26 -9.45
N PRO A 26 -11.47 -1.08 -9.23
CA PRO A 26 -12.28 -0.07 -9.93
C PRO A 26 -12.01 1.33 -9.36
N TYR A 27 -10.85 1.91 -9.70
CA TYR A 27 -10.48 3.25 -9.29
C TYR A 27 -11.32 4.30 -10.05
N ALA A 28 -12.50 4.59 -9.50
CA ALA A 28 -13.28 5.74 -9.97
C ALA A 28 -12.61 7.05 -9.54
N GLU A 29 -12.92 8.16 -10.22
CA GLU A 29 -12.37 9.49 -9.96
C GLU A 29 -12.47 9.88 -8.47
N GLU A 30 -13.62 9.63 -7.83
CA GLU A 30 -13.82 9.91 -6.41
C GLU A 30 -12.89 9.11 -5.48
N ILE A 31 -12.52 7.88 -5.86
CA ILE A 31 -11.57 7.04 -5.12
C ILE A 31 -10.17 7.60 -5.29
N MET A 32 -9.77 7.93 -6.53
CA MET A 32 -8.47 8.53 -6.81
C MET A 32 -8.30 9.87 -6.08
N ALA A 33 -9.33 10.72 -6.07
CA ALA A 33 -9.31 11.96 -5.30
C ALA A 33 -9.14 11.71 -3.79
N ALA A 34 -9.87 10.74 -3.23
CA ALA A 34 -9.75 10.40 -1.82
C ALA A 34 -8.37 9.82 -1.47
N LEU A 35 -7.84 8.93 -2.29
CA LEU A 35 -6.50 8.38 -2.11
C LEU A 35 -5.44 9.47 -2.22
N THR A 36 -5.53 10.37 -3.19
CA THR A 36 -4.58 11.47 -3.35
C THR A 36 -4.55 12.38 -2.13
N VAL A 37 -5.71 12.67 -1.52
CA VAL A 37 -5.78 13.44 -0.26
C VAL A 37 -5.14 12.66 0.89
N GLY A 38 -5.46 11.38 1.07
CA GLY A 38 -4.86 10.54 2.11
C GLY A 38 -3.36 10.36 1.95
N LEU A 39 -2.90 10.19 0.71
CA LEU A 39 -1.48 10.00 0.39
C LEU A 39 -0.66 11.30 0.42
N ALA A 40 -1.28 12.47 0.49
CA ALA A 40 -0.56 13.74 0.65
C ALA A 40 0.23 13.82 1.96
N GLU A 41 -0.21 13.12 3.00
CA GLU A 41 0.46 13.01 4.30
C GLU A 41 1.56 11.92 4.32
N VAL A 42 1.73 11.16 3.24
CA VAL A 42 2.70 10.09 3.13
C VAL A 42 4.06 10.63 2.71
N GLY A 43 5.04 10.48 3.58
CA GLY A 43 6.43 10.88 3.29
C GLY A 43 7.27 9.79 2.63
N THR A 44 6.90 8.51 2.81
CA THR A 44 7.69 7.37 2.32
C THR A 44 6.81 6.19 1.94
N TYR A 45 7.09 5.58 0.79
CA TYR A 45 6.44 4.35 0.31
C TYR A 45 7.38 3.16 0.45
N LEU A 46 6.89 2.06 1.04
CA LEU A 46 7.59 0.77 1.10
C LEU A 46 6.98 -0.21 0.10
N TYR A 47 7.79 -0.75 -0.77
CA TYR A 47 7.37 -1.66 -1.84
C TYR A 47 8.18 -2.94 -1.84
N GLY A 48 7.53 -4.07 -2.12
CA GLY A 48 8.20 -5.22 -2.70
C GLY A 48 8.51 -4.98 -4.19
N ARG A 49 9.38 -5.82 -4.79
CA ARG A 49 9.81 -5.66 -6.18
C ARG A 49 8.64 -5.46 -7.16
N ARG A 50 7.67 -6.38 -7.18
CA ARG A 50 6.55 -6.32 -8.14
C ARG A 50 5.73 -5.03 -8.01
N MET A 51 5.42 -4.65 -6.78
CA MET A 51 4.69 -3.41 -6.53
C MET A 51 5.48 -2.17 -6.97
N TYR A 52 6.78 -2.16 -6.74
CA TYR A 52 7.65 -1.10 -7.24
C TYR A 52 7.63 -1.01 -8.78
N GLU A 53 7.77 -2.15 -9.47
CA GLU A 53 7.72 -2.21 -10.94
C GLU A 53 6.38 -1.68 -11.47
N THR A 54 5.26 -2.02 -10.82
CA THR A 54 3.93 -1.48 -11.14
C THR A 54 3.84 0.03 -10.92
N MET A 55 4.39 0.55 -9.83
CA MET A 55 4.28 1.96 -9.47
C MET A 55 5.29 2.86 -10.18
N ALA A 56 6.38 2.30 -10.68
CA ALA A 56 7.43 3.06 -11.35
C ALA A 56 6.93 3.80 -12.61
N VAL A 57 5.85 3.33 -13.23
CA VAL A 57 5.22 3.96 -14.40
C VAL A 57 4.82 5.41 -14.15
N TRP A 58 4.47 5.78 -12.92
CA TRP A 58 4.12 7.16 -12.53
C TRP A 58 5.28 8.17 -12.65
N GLU A 59 6.49 7.68 -12.90
CA GLU A 59 7.66 8.53 -13.20
C GLU A 59 8.26 8.22 -14.57
N THR A 60 8.16 6.97 -15.04
CA THR A 60 8.85 6.52 -16.25
C THR A 60 8.02 6.64 -17.51
N ASP A 61 6.69 6.75 -17.39
CA ASP A 61 5.77 6.88 -18.53
C ASP A 61 4.80 8.05 -18.30
N PRO A 62 5.04 9.22 -18.95
CA PRO A 62 4.20 10.39 -18.78
C PRO A 62 2.72 10.18 -19.15
N ALA A 63 2.42 9.23 -20.03
CA ALA A 63 1.04 8.95 -20.48
C ALA A 63 0.12 8.57 -19.30
N TRP A 64 0.65 8.02 -18.21
CA TRP A 64 -0.13 7.71 -17.02
C TRP A 64 -0.58 8.98 -16.27
N ALA A 65 0.28 9.98 -16.18
CA ALA A 65 -0.04 11.25 -15.52
C ALA A 65 -0.95 12.14 -16.38
N GLU A 66 -1.02 11.91 -17.69
CA GLU A 66 -1.78 12.72 -18.63
C GLU A 66 -3.25 12.26 -18.78
N GLN A 67 -3.67 11.15 -18.13
CA GLN A 67 -5.02 10.60 -18.26
C GLN A 67 -6.08 11.49 -17.59
N SER A 68 -5.76 12.07 -16.43
CA SER A 68 -6.65 12.98 -15.72
C SER A 68 -5.86 13.98 -14.83
N PRO A 69 -6.49 15.09 -14.38
CA PRO A 69 -5.89 15.99 -13.38
C PRO A 69 -5.54 15.27 -12.06
N GLU A 70 -6.34 14.30 -11.65
CA GLU A 70 -6.14 13.49 -10.45
C GLU A 70 -4.91 12.59 -10.62
N ASP A 71 -4.72 11.98 -11.78
CA ASP A 71 -3.54 11.17 -12.10
C ASP A 71 -2.27 12.02 -12.13
N ALA A 72 -2.32 13.21 -12.70
CA ALA A 72 -1.22 14.17 -12.67
C ALA A 72 -0.83 14.55 -11.23
N LYS A 73 -1.82 14.81 -10.38
CA LYS A 73 -1.61 15.12 -8.97
C LYS A 73 -1.05 13.94 -8.20
N PHE A 74 -1.58 12.73 -8.45
CA PHE A 74 -1.05 11.50 -7.86
C PHE A 74 0.41 11.27 -8.26
N ALA A 75 0.74 11.36 -9.55
CA ALA A 75 2.09 11.20 -10.06
C ALA A 75 3.07 12.19 -9.40
N SER A 76 2.67 13.46 -9.29
CA SER A 76 3.47 14.50 -8.62
C SER A 76 3.71 14.17 -7.14
N THR A 77 2.67 13.73 -6.42
CA THR A 77 2.75 13.34 -5.00
C THR A 77 3.68 12.14 -4.82
N TRP A 78 3.51 11.11 -5.66
CA TRP A 78 4.33 9.91 -5.63
C TRP A 78 5.80 10.20 -5.94
N GLN A 79 6.10 11.02 -6.94
CA GLN A 79 7.46 11.42 -7.32
C GLN A 79 8.15 12.23 -6.21
N ALA A 80 7.41 13.05 -5.47
CA ALA A 80 7.94 13.88 -4.40
C ALA A 80 8.28 13.10 -3.12
N ALA A 81 7.65 11.95 -2.88
CA ALA A 81 7.88 11.12 -1.71
C ALA A 81 9.15 10.27 -1.83
N ASP A 82 9.71 9.84 -0.70
CA ASP A 82 10.78 8.85 -0.66
C ASP A 82 10.22 7.44 -0.88
N LYS A 83 11.00 6.57 -1.51
CA LYS A 83 10.61 5.17 -1.76
C LYS A 83 11.69 4.22 -1.28
N VAL A 84 11.28 3.12 -0.66
CA VAL A 84 12.19 2.05 -0.25
C VAL A 84 11.68 0.74 -0.82
N VAL A 85 12.50 0.09 -1.63
CA VAL A 85 12.16 -1.18 -2.28
C VAL A 85 12.88 -2.30 -1.56
N PHE A 86 12.12 -3.28 -1.08
CA PHE A 86 12.66 -4.48 -0.45
C PHE A 86 12.72 -5.62 -1.45
N SER A 87 13.92 -6.02 -1.83
CA SER A 87 14.12 -7.13 -2.78
C SER A 87 15.52 -7.72 -2.70
N SER A 88 15.59 -9.05 -2.53
CA SER A 88 16.85 -9.81 -2.61
C SER A 88 17.33 -10.00 -4.06
N THR A 89 16.45 -9.88 -5.06
CA THR A 89 16.72 -10.23 -6.46
C THR A 89 16.78 -9.03 -7.41
N LEU A 90 16.22 -7.87 -7.05
CA LEU A 90 16.29 -6.66 -7.88
C LEU A 90 17.73 -6.14 -7.90
N GLY A 91 18.30 -5.92 -9.10
CA GLY A 91 19.66 -5.42 -9.25
C GLY A 91 19.78 -3.96 -8.84
N GLN A 92 18.88 -3.12 -9.35
CA GLN A 92 18.87 -1.67 -9.12
C GLN A 92 17.46 -1.08 -9.22
N VAL A 93 17.27 0.10 -8.64
CA VAL A 93 16.09 0.95 -8.80
C VAL A 93 16.39 2.06 -9.83
N HIS A 94 15.35 2.56 -10.51
CA HIS A 94 15.52 3.51 -11.61
C HIS A 94 14.64 4.76 -11.50
N THR A 95 13.89 4.88 -10.40
CA THR A 95 13.12 6.10 -10.10
C THR A 95 13.83 6.97 -9.07
N ARG A 96 13.57 8.27 -9.10
CA ARG A 96 14.17 9.23 -8.17
C ARG A 96 13.72 8.99 -6.73
N ARG A 97 14.51 9.43 -5.76
CA ARG A 97 14.20 9.32 -4.32
C ARG A 97 13.89 7.89 -3.89
N THR A 98 14.50 6.90 -4.56
CA THR A 98 14.26 5.49 -4.31
C THR A 98 15.56 4.80 -3.89
N ARG A 99 15.49 3.99 -2.83
CA ARG A 99 16.60 3.15 -2.40
C ARG A 99 16.19 1.70 -2.34
N LEU A 100 17.19 0.82 -2.50
CA LEU A 100 17.00 -0.63 -2.44
C LEU A 100 17.52 -1.16 -1.10
N GLU A 101 16.67 -1.91 -0.40
CA GLU A 101 17.00 -2.68 0.79
C GLU A 101 16.86 -4.17 0.48
N ARG A 102 17.72 -4.99 1.08
CA ARG A 102 17.73 -6.43 0.79
C ARG A 102 16.73 -7.23 1.60
N GLN A 103 16.44 -6.78 2.80
CA GLN A 103 15.52 -7.44 3.73
C GLN A 103 14.71 -6.41 4.51
N LEU A 104 13.47 -6.79 4.84
CA LEU A 104 12.65 -6.05 5.79
C LEU A 104 13.04 -6.50 7.20
N ASP A 105 13.44 -5.57 8.04
CA ASP A 105 13.61 -5.80 9.46
C ASP A 105 13.09 -4.64 10.31
N ALA A 106 12.91 -4.89 11.59
CA ALA A 106 12.31 -3.92 12.51
C ALA A 106 13.16 -2.64 12.67
N GLN A 107 14.50 -2.77 12.67
CA GLN A 107 15.38 -1.62 12.83
C GLN A 107 15.31 -0.70 11.60
N VAL A 108 15.38 -1.28 10.39
CA VAL A 108 15.27 -0.52 9.13
C VAL A 108 13.93 0.21 9.06
N VAL A 109 12.81 -0.46 9.40
CA VAL A 109 11.49 0.18 9.40
C VAL A 109 11.39 1.28 10.47
N ALA A 110 11.93 1.07 11.67
CA ALA A 110 11.96 2.09 12.72
C ALA A 110 12.73 3.34 12.28
N GLU A 111 13.89 3.16 11.62
CA GLU A 111 14.66 4.27 11.06
C GLU A 111 13.90 5.01 9.95
N ILE A 112 13.20 4.28 9.07
CA ILE A 112 12.37 4.89 8.04
C ILE A 112 11.27 5.72 8.67
N LYS A 113 10.51 5.16 9.63
CA LYS A 113 9.45 5.87 10.36
C LYS A 113 9.96 7.13 11.06
N ALA A 114 11.17 7.09 11.63
CA ALA A 114 11.78 8.22 12.32
C ALA A 114 12.22 9.34 11.36
N LYS A 115 12.69 8.99 10.16
CA LYS A 115 13.21 9.93 9.15
C LYS A 115 12.15 10.43 8.18
N SER A 116 11.02 9.73 8.06
CA SER A 116 9.93 10.11 7.15
C SER A 116 9.33 11.45 7.57
N ARG A 117 9.03 12.29 6.57
CA ARG A 117 8.39 13.60 6.77
C ARG A 117 6.91 13.51 7.13
N GLY A 118 6.33 12.32 6.99
CA GLY A 118 4.93 12.02 7.26
C GLY A 118 4.74 10.54 7.55
N ASP A 119 3.53 10.04 7.35
CA ASP A 119 3.24 8.62 7.47
C ASP A 119 4.02 7.81 6.40
N VAL A 120 4.15 6.53 6.64
CA VAL A 120 4.82 5.56 5.77
C VAL A 120 3.78 4.57 5.29
N THR A 121 3.68 4.31 3.99
CA THR A 121 2.81 3.23 3.49
C THR A 121 3.62 2.01 3.10
N ILE A 122 3.02 0.84 3.27
CA ILE A 122 3.54 -0.42 2.77
C ILE A 122 2.51 -1.03 1.82
N SER A 123 2.95 -1.44 0.64
CA SER A 123 2.08 -2.04 -0.37
C SER A 123 2.69 -3.31 -0.94
N GLY A 124 1.79 -4.23 -1.30
CA GLY A 124 2.12 -5.59 -1.69
C GLY A 124 1.94 -6.58 -0.54
N PRO A 125 1.12 -7.64 -0.73
CA PRO A 125 0.65 -8.51 0.36
C PRO A 125 1.77 -9.29 1.03
N THR A 126 2.77 -9.73 0.27
CA THR A 126 3.91 -10.50 0.81
C THR A 126 4.75 -9.66 1.77
N LEU A 127 5.07 -8.43 1.38
CA LEU A 127 5.85 -7.53 2.21
C LEU A 127 5.05 -7.08 3.44
N ALA A 128 3.77 -6.75 3.24
CA ALA A 128 2.87 -6.37 4.33
C ALA A 128 2.66 -7.51 5.34
N ALA A 129 2.57 -8.76 4.87
CA ALA A 129 2.48 -9.92 5.74
C ALA A 129 3.71 -10.08 6.64
N GLU A 130 4.89 -9.82 6.11
CA GLU A 130 6.13 -9.84 6.90
C GLU A 130 6.15 -8.71 7.93
N ALA A 131 5.78 -7.51 7.53
CA ALA A 131 5.67 -6.38 8.45
C ALA A 131 4.63 -6.63 9.57
N LEU A 132 3.49 -7.25 9.26
CA LEU A 132 2.48 -7.66 10.25
C LEU A 132 3.01 -8.72 11.22
N ARG A 133 3.77 -9.72 10.74
CA ARG A 133 4.39 -10.73 11.62
C ARG A 133 5.40 -10.10 12.59
N LEU A 134 6.13 -9.09 12.12
CA LEU A 134 7.13 -8.36 12.91
C LEU A 134 6.51 -7.25 13.79
N ASP A 135 5.18 -7.13 13.83
CA ASP A 135 4.45 -6.12 14.62
C ASP A 135 4.81 -4.66 14.27
N LEU A 136 5.05 -4.40 12.99
CA LEU A 136 5.51 -3.10 12.51
C LEU A 136 4.39 -2.21 11.97
N VAL A 137 3.25 -2.82 11.59
CA VAL A 137 2.11 -2.12 10.99
C VAL A 137 1.26 -1.50 12.08
N ASP A 138 1.04 -0.20 11.98
CA ASP A 138 0.21 0.56 12.93
C ASP A 138 -1.26 0.65 12.45
N VAL A 139 -1.47 0.69 11.13
CA VAL A 139 -2.79 0.89 10.51
C VAL A 139 -2.97 -0.05 9.33
N VAL A 140 -4.15 -0.65 9.24
CA VAL A 140 -4.59 -1.41 8.05
C VAL A 140 -5.73 -0.63 7.41
N GLU A 141 -5.56 -0.27 6.13
CA GLU A 141 -6.55 0.44 5.34
C GLU A 141 -6.87 -0.34 4.09
N LEU A 142 -8.11 -0.80 3.99
CA LEU A 142 -8.58 -1.65 2.90
C LEU A 142 -9.69 -0.96 2.10
N LEU A 143 -9.58 -1.03 0.77
CA LEU A 143 -10.66 -0.65 -0.15
C LEU A 143 -11.35 -1.95 -0.59
N TRP A 144 -12.49 -2.25 0.03
CA TRP A 144 -13.29 -3.43 -0.27
C TRP A 144 -14.09 -3.20 -1.54
N CYS A 145 -13.70 -3.90 -2.61
CA CYS A 145 -14.35 -3.80 -3.92
C CYS A 145 -15.50 -4.82 -4.02
N PRO A 146 -16.65 -4.43 -4.61
CA PRO A 146 -17.84 -5.29 -4.70
C PRO A 146 -17.69 -6.37 -5.81
N VAL A 147 -16.71 -7.25 -5.66
CA VAL A 147 -16.38 -8.36 -6.56
C VAL A 147 -15.91 -9.57 -5.78
N LEU A 148 -16.18 -10.76 -6.28
CA LEU A 148 -15.64 -12.02 -5.81
C LEU A 148 -14.67 -12.56 -6.87
N LEU A 149 -13.42 -12.83 -6.49
CA LEU A 149 -12.41 -13.41 -7.37
C LEU A 149 -12.39 -14.94 -7.30
N GLY A 150 -12.89 -15.51 -6.19
CA GLY A 150 -12.96 -16.96 -5.99
C GLY A 150 -11.61 -17.60 -5.62
N GLY A 151 -10.55 -16.83 -5.50
CA GLY A 151 -9.20 -17.28 -5.18
C GLY A 151 -8.14 -16.29 -5.61
N GLY A 152 -6.86 -16.63 -5.41
CA GLY A 152 -5.73 -15.79 -5.80
C GLY A 152 -4.82 -15.43 -4.62
N ILE A 153 -4.28 -14.23 -4.62
CA ILE A 153 -3.36 -13.74 -3.58
C ILE A 153 -4.17 -13.13 -2.44
N PRO A 154 -4.12 -13.72 -1.23
CA PRO A 154 -4.86 -13.17 -0.09
C PRO A 154 -4.31 -11.80 0.33
N VAL A 155 -5.21 -10.86 0.62
CA VAL A 155 -4.86 -9.51 1.11
C VAL A 155 -4.20 -9.58 2.48
N LEU A 156 -4.69 -10.46 3.35
CA LEU A 156 -4.14 -10.73 4.67
C LEU A 156 -3.66 -12.19 4.73
N SER A 157 -2.38 -12.37 5.00
CA SER A 157 -1.77 -13.70 5.02
C SER A 157 -2.21 -14.51 6.23
N ALA A 158 -2.30 -15.83 6.04
CA ALA A 158 -2.53 -16.74 7.14
C ALA A 158 -1.40 -16.67 8.18
N GLY A 159 -1.74 -17.02 9.43
CA GLY A 159 -0.78 -17.11 10.54
C GLY A 159 -0.45 -15.76 11.22
N VAL A 160 -1.10 -14.68 10.82
CA VAL A 160 -1.04 -13.39 11.52
C VAL A 160 -2.35 -13.19 12.26
N ARG A 161 -2.29 -13.03 13.58
CA ARG A 161 -3.46 -12.71 14.42
C ARG A 161 -3.22 -11.40 15.14
N ARG A 162 -4.09 -10.42 14.90
CA ARG A 162 -4.07 -9.08 15.50
C ARG A 162 -5.49 -8.63 15.78
N ASP A 163 -5.67 -7.93 16.91
CA ASP A 163 -6.90 -7.19 17.15
C ASP A 163 -6.84 -5.85 16.42
N LEU A 164 -7.95 -5.49 15.80
CA LEU A 164 -8.09 -4.28 15.02
C LEU A 164 -9.25 -3.45 15.57
N GLY A 165 -9.02 -2.14 15.75
CA GLY A 165 -10.05 -1.17 16.09
C GLY A 165 -10.44 -0.34 14.87
N LEU A 166 -11.72 -0.31 14.50
CA LEU A 166 -12.20 0.53 13.41
C LEU A 166 -12.01 2.01 13.78
N ARG A 167 -11.32 2.76 12.91
CA ARG A 167 -11.15 4.21 13.03
C ARG A 167 -12.14 4.99 12.20
N SER A 168 -12.29 4.57 10.94
CA SER A 168 -13.18 5.24 9.98
C SER A 168 -13.60 4.28 8.88
N GLU A 169 -14.75 4.57 8.30
CA GLU A 169 -15.22 3.96 7.06
C GLU A 169 -15.75 5.04 6.10
N ARG A 170 -15.68 4.74 4.82
CA ARG A 170 -16.24 5.57 3.77
C ARG A 170 -16.78 4.69 2.64
N ARG A 171 -18.01 4.97 2.21
CA ARG A 171 -18.61 4.36 1.02
C ARG A 171 -18.46 5.29 -0.18
N PHE A 172 -18.10 4.71 -1.31
CA PHE A 172 -18.03 5.38 -2.62
C PHE A 172 -19.26 5.04 -3.47
N GLY A 173 -19.55 5.88 -4.47
CA GLY A 173 -20.73 5.75 -5.33
C GLY A 173 -20.75 4.46 -6.15
N ASN A 174 -19.59 3.91 -6.50
CA ASN A 174 -19.43 2.64 -7.22
C ASN A 174 -19.53 1.38 -6.34
N GLY A 175 -19.85 1.54 -5.04
CA GLY A 175 -20.02 0.44 -4.10
C GLY A 175 -18.74 -0.01 -3.38
N VAL A 176 -17.58 0.58 -3.67
CA VAL A 176 -16.36 0.36 -2.89
C VAL A 176 -16.54 0.92 -1.49
N VAL A 177 -16.03 0.20 -0.49
CA VAL A 177 -15.98 0.64 0.91
C VAL A 177 -14.53 0.72 1.35
N GLN A 178 -14.09 1.90 1.76
CA GLN A 178 -12.81 2.10 2.43
C GLN A 178 -13.00 1.92 3.93
N ALA A 179 -12.18 1.09 4.56
CA ALA A 179 -12.20 0.90 6.00
C ALA A 179 -10.77 0.99 6.55
N THR A 180 -10.60 1.82 7.56
CA THR A 180 -9.31 2.08 8.22
C THR A 180 -9.36 1.55 9.65
N TYR A 181 -8.41 0.69 9.99
CA TYR A 181 -8.30 0.06 11.30
C TYR A 181 -6.95 0.38 11.96
N GLU A 182 -6.97 0.64 13.25
CA GLU A 182 -5.76 0.58 14.08
C GLU A 182 -5.42 -0.84 14.49
N VAL A 183 -4.14 -1.18 14.44
CA VAL A 183 -3.63 -2.43 15.03
C VAL A 183 -3.49 -2.22 16.53
N ILE A 184 -4.29 -2.93 17.34
CA ILE A 184 -4.35 -2.75 18.80
C ILE A 184 -3.26 -3.58 19.50
N GLY A 185 -2.76 -4.63 18.87
CA GLY A 185 -1.71 -5.50 19.41
C GLY A 185 -1.92 -6.98 19.10
N GLN A 186 -1.11 -7.83 19.72
CA GLN A 186 -1.27 -9.28 19.61
C GLN A 186 -2.41 -9.75 20.50
N VAL A 187 -3.30 -10.57 19.96
CA VAL A 187 -4.23 -11.34 20.78
C VAL A 187 -3.42 -12.36 21.57
N GLN A 188 -3.38 -12.21 22.90
CA GLN A 188 -2.88 -13.29 23.76
C GLN A 188 -3.81 -14.49 23.64
N PRO A 189 -3.28 -15.72 23.55
CA PRO A 189 -4.07 -16.94 23.43
C PRO A 189 -4.96 -17.20 24.64
#